data_29f2848287caf0bca5f3dca10a0001bc
#
_entry.id   29f2848287caf0bca5f3dca10a0001bc
#
_cell.length_a   1.000
_cell.length_b   1.000
_cell.length_c   1.000
_cell.angle_alpha   90.00
_cell.angle_beta   90.00
_cell.angle_gamma   90.00
#
_symmetry.space_group_name_H-M   'P 1'
#
loop_
_entity.id
_entity.type
_entity.pdbx_description
1 polymer ?
#
loop_
_entity_poly.entity_id
_entity_poly.type
_entity_poly.pdbx_seq_one_letter_code
_entity_poly.pdbx_strand_id
1 'polypeptide(L)'
;MSGENTTPNNPDNSGLDAKDFDYFSPRDVDNDGNNDVIHTRTFDGQVQVHHLDDNGEVILTEIDTDSDGTLETTVRSLDDTTAVMHQDTDGDGQADTAKVFDTQTNTTLHQDLIEDGVVVHSMVDADGDGIPDVELFDTDRDGTFDTVAVDSDKDGIPNSVFGDTDGDGKLDLAMSDVDNTDGILETTVTADDLGSDSFGSISDFADMVEYPAEGSFEAPAEVSGD
;
A
#
# COMPACT_ATOMS: atom_id res chain seq x y z
N MET A 1 30.81 -36.50 -19.60
CA MET A 1 29.96 -36.56 -18.41
C MET A 1 28.79 -35.65 -18.68
N SER A 2 27.63 -36.24 -18.93
CA SER A 2 26.39 -35.54 -19.19
C SER A 2 25.89 -34.98 -17.85
N GLY A 3 25.92 -33.67 -17.69
CA GLY A 3 25.25 -33.03 -16.59
C GLY A 3 23.72 -33.32 -16.71
N GLU A 4 23.18 -34.04 -15.76
CA GLU A 4 21.75 -34.15 -15.58
C GLU A 4 21.25 -32.77 -15.23
N ASN A 5 20.51 -32.17 -16.16
CA ASN A 5 19.67 -31.02 -15.88
C ASN A 5 18.50 -31.56 -15.05
N THR A 6 18.66 -31.56 -13.73
CA THR A 6 17.54 -31.84 -12.83
C THR A 6 16.64 -30.62 -12.89
N THR A 7 15.56 -30.71 -13.69
CA THR A 7 14.45 -29.77 -13.57
C THR A 7 13.99 -29.81 -12.10
N PRO A 8 13.88 -28.68 -11.42
CA PRO A 8 13.33 -28.61 -10.07
C PRO A 8 11.97 -29.30 -10.00
N ASN A 9 11.72 -30.00 -8.92
CA ASN A 9 10.51 -30.86 -8.77
C ASN A 9 9.31 -30.05 -8.22
N ASN A 10 9.51 -28.73 -8.09
CA ASN A 10 8.44 -27.82 -7.69
C ASN A 10 7.49 -27.62 -8.88
N PRO A 11 6.18 -27.85 -8.75
CA PRO A 11 5.23 -27.37 -9.74
C PRO A 11 5.41 -25.85 -9.79
N ASP A 12 5.72 -25.33 -10.97
CA ASP A 12 5.77 -23.89 -11.20
C ASP A 12 4.34 -23.35 -11.11
N ASN A 13 3.95 -22.93 -9.91
CA ASN A 13 2.67 -22.29 -9.61
C ASN A 13 2.81 -20.75 -9.60
N SER A 14 3.98 -20.22 -9.99
CA SER A 14 4.24 -18.77 -10.01
C SER A 14 3.30 -18.01 -10.96
N GLY A 15 2.72 -18.71 -11.95
CA GLY A 15 1.95 -18.06 -13.01
C GLY A 15 2.82 -17.32 -14.03
N LEU A 16 4.15 -17.33 -13.85
CA LEU A 16 5.09 -16.65 -14.73
C LEU A 16 5.52 -17.59 -15.89
N ASP A 17 5.47 -17.11 -17.11
CA ASP A 17 5.94 -17.86 -18.28
C ASP A 17 7.19 -17.19 -18.88
N ALA A 18 8.27 -17.93 -19.01
CA ALA A 18 9.55 -17.44 -19.54
C ALA A 18 9.43 -16.75 -20.91
N LYS A 19 8.39 -17.05 -21.68
CA LYS A 19 8.13 -16.40 -22.99
C LYS A 19 7.69 -14.93 -22.87
N ASP A 20 7.21 -14.52 -21.69
CA ASP A 20 6.69 -13.18 -21.42
C ASP A 20 7.78 -12.19 -21.00
N PHE A 21 9.05 -12.67 -20.89
CA PHE A 21 10.20 -11.90 -20.47
C PHE A 21 11.37 -11.97 -21.45
N ASP A 22 12.17 -10.91 -21.54
CA ASP A 22 13.46 -10.89 -22.23
C ASP A 22 14.54 -11.74 -21.51
N TYR A 23 14.43 -11.79 -20.17
CA TYR A 23 15.26 -12.62 -19.32
C TYR A 23 14.41 -13.31 -18.25
N PHE A 24 14.69 -14.58 -17.99
CA PHE A 24 13.99 -15.39 -16.99
C PHE A 24 14.99 -16.37 -16.35
N SER A 25 15.17 -16.30 -15.04
CA SER A 25 16.15 -17.12 -14.33
C SER A 25 15.63 -17.56 -12.96
N PRO A 26 15.06 -18.76 -12.85
CA PRO A 26 14.69 -19.34 -11.57
C PRO A 26 15.92 -19.79 -10.81
N ARG A 27 15.90 -19.70 -9.48
CA ARG A 27 16.97 -20.09 -8.56
C ARG A 27 16.43 -20.82 -7.35
N ASP A 28 17.08 -21.92 -7.03
CA ASP A 28 16.98 -22.66 -5.77
C ASP A 28 18.13 -22.14 -4.87
N VAL A 29 17.81 -21.35 -3.85
CA VAL A 29 18.80 -20.64 -3.02
C VAL A 29 19.23 -21.50 -1.84
N ASP A 30 18.33 -22.29 -1.26
CA ASP A 30 18.62 -23.13 -0.09
C ASP A 30 19.02 -24.58 -0.45
N ASN A 31 18.94 -24.94 -1.75
CA ASN A 31 19.28 -26.26 -2.32
C ASN A 31 18.34 -27.38 -1.82
N ASP A 32 17.08 -27.08 -1.60
CA ASP A 32 16.06 -28.07 -1.25
C ASP A 32 15.43 -28.75 -2.48
N GLY A 33 15.67 -28.23 -3.67
CA GLY A 33 15.20 -28.72 -4.96
C GLY A 33 14.00 -27.96 -5.52
N ASN A 34 13.52 -26.94 -4.82
CA ASN A 34 12.48 -26.00 -5.26
C ASN A 34 13.13 -24.67 -5.66
N ASN A 35 12.43 -23.88 -6.47
CA ASN A 35 12.86 -22.51 -6.71
C ASN A 35 12.31 -21.61 -5.61
N ASP A 36 13.15 -20.73 -5.07
CA ASP A 36 12.79 -19.72 -4.08
C ASP A 36 12.63 -18.35 -4.71
N VAL A 37 13.36 -18.11 -5.83
CA VAL A 37 13.43 -16.80 -6.45
C VAL A 37 13.45 -16.93 -7.97
N ILE A 38 12.73 -16.05 -8.66
CA ILE A 38 12.80 -15.91 -10.11
C ILE A 38 13.21 -14.47 -10.44
N HIS A 39 14.38 -14.32 -11.06
CA HIS A 39 14.80 -13.04 -11.64
C HIS A 39 14.27 -12.91 -13.05
N THR A 40 13.59 -11.82 -13.34
CA THR A 40 13.07 -11.51 -14.67
C THR A 40 13.52 -10.14 -15.15
N ARG A 41 13.47 -9.97 -16.48
CA ARG A 41 13.52 -8.65 -17.10
C ARG A 41 12.47 -8.63 -18.20
N THR A 42 11.63 -7.62 -18.18
CA THR A 42 10.60 -7.40 -19.19
C THR A 42 11.21 -6.95 -20.53
N PHE A 43 10.45 -6.99 -21.63
CA PHE A 43 10.96 -6.57 -22.95
C PHE A 43 11.25 -5.07 -23.06
N ASP A 44 10.70 -4.24 -22.19
CA ASP A 44 11.00 -2.81 -22.06
C ASP A 44 12.17 -2.51 -21.11
N GLY A 45 12.73 -3.56 -20.48
CA GLY A 45 13.98 -3.49 -19.71
C GLY A 45 13.83 -3.45 -18.20
N GLN A 46 12.59 -3.43 -17.66
CA GLN A 46 12.35 -3.41 -16.22
C GLN A 46 12.82 -4.71 -15.58
N VAL A 47 13.61 -4.61 -14.53
CA VAL A 47 14.10 -5.73 -13.72
C VAL A 47 13.11 -6.02 -12.60
N GLN A 48 12.85 -7.32 -12.37
CA GLN A 48 11.98 -7.79 -11.31
C GLN A 48 12.58 -9.02 -10.62
N VAL A 49 12.35 -9.13 -9.33
CA VAL A 49 12.71 -10.28 -8.50
C VAL A 49 11.44 -10.81 -7.84
N HIS A 50 11.06 -12.04 -8.16
CA HIS A 50 9.87 -12.68 -7.60
C HIS A 50 10.31 -13.71 -6.57
N HIS A 51 9.82 -13.57 -5.34
CA HIS A 51 10.03 -14.52 -4.26
C HIS A 51 8.87 -15.52 -4.22
N LEU A 52 9.20 -16.78 -4.04
CA LEU A 52 8.23 -17.87 -4.07
C LEU A 52 8.10 -18.51 -2.69
N ASP A 53 6.92 -19.04 -2.39
CA ASP A 53 6.72 -19.94 -1.26
C ASP A 53 7.11 -21.40 -1.61
N ASP A 54 6.99 -22.30 -0.63
CA ASP A 54 7.29 -23.75 -0.80
C ASP A 54 6.35 -24.42 -1.83
N ASN A 55 5.24 -23.82 -2.22
CA ASN A 55 4.33 -24.31 -3.25
C ASN A 55 4.67 -23.76 -4.64
N GLY A 56 5.64 -22.84 -4.73
CA GLY A 56 6.04 -22.15 -5.95
C GLY A 56 5.13 -20.99 -6.34
N GLU A 57 4.30 -20.48 -5.42
CA GLU A 57 3.47 -19.29 -5.62
C GLU A 57 4.26 -18.03 -5.31
N VAL A 58 4.07 -16.97 -6.11
CA VAL A 58 4.73 -15.67 -5.87
C VAL A 58 4.09 -15.01 -4.64
N ILE A 59 4.91 -14.75 -3.62
CA ILE A 59 4.50 -14.08 -2.38
C ILE A 59 4.93 -12.62 -2.32
N LEU A 60 5.98 -12.25 -3.06
CA LEU A 60 6.53 -10.90 -3.12
C LEU A 60 7.17 -10.68 -4.48
N THR A 61 7.00 -9.51 -5.06
CA THR A 61 7.75 -9.05 -6.23
C THR A 61 8.43 -7.74 -5.89
N GLU A 62 9.74 -7.65 -6.14
CA GLU A 62 10.53 -6.42 -6.08
C GLU A 62 10.78 -5.94 -7.51
N ILE A 63 10.73 -4.62 -7.72
CA ILE A 63 10.74 -4.02 -9.06
C ILE A 63 11.71 -2.83 -9.07
N ASP A 64 12.63 -2.82 -10.03
CA ASP A 64 13.44 -1.67 -10.41
C ASP A 64 12.61 -0.82 -11.38
N THR A 65 11.99 0.25 -10.86
CA THR A 65 11.00 1.03 -11.61
C THR A 65 11.61 2.12 -12.47
N ASP A 66 12.79 2.63 -12.10
CA ASP A 66 13.49 3.70 -12.84
C ASP A 66 14.73 3.22 -13.60
N SER A 67 15.07 1.93 -13.48
CA SER A 67 16.20 1.27 -14.15
C SER A 67 17.58 1.77 -13.69
N ASP A 68 17.71 2.14 -12.44
CA ASP A 68 18.98 2.56 -11.83
C ASP A 68 19.75 1.39 -11.19
N GLY A 69 19.09 0.23 -11.04
CA GLY A 69 19.64 -1.01 -10.49
C GLY A 69 19.28 -1.22 -9.02
N THR A 70 18.48 -0.33 -8.43
CA THR A 70 17.87 -0.49 -7.11
C THR A 70 16.45 -1.06 -7.30
N LEU A 71 15.89 -1.72 -6.29
CA LEU A 71 14.53 -2.25 -6.32
C LEU A 71 13.66 -1.41 -5.39
N GLU A 72 13.04 -0.34 -5.92
CA GLU A 72 12.35 0.68 -5.12
C GLU A 72 10.88 0.32 -4.85
N THR A 73 10.33 -0.58 -5.65
CA THR A 73 8.91 -0.94 -5.52
C THR A 73 8.78 -2.40 -5.11
N THR A 74 7.94 -2.65 -4.12
CA THR A 74 7.56 -4.01 -3.71
C THR A 74 6.07 -4.21 -3.89
N VAL A 75 5.68 -5.41 -4.33
CA VAL A 75 4.27 -5.82 -4.46
C VAL A 75 4.09 -7.16 -3.79
N ARG A 76 3.12 -7.26 -2.88
CA ARG A 76 2.77 -8.48 -2.17
C ARG A 76 1.26 -8.72 -2.23
N SER A 77 0.86 -9.96 -2.56
CA SER A 77 -0.55 -10.37 -2.47
C SER A 77 -0.98 -10.42 -1.01
N LEU A 78 -2.13 -9.86 -0.70
CA LEU A 78 -2.79 -9.96 0.60
C LEU A 78 -3.77 -11.13 0.62
N ASP A 79 -4.50 -11.32 -0.47
CA ASP A 79 -5.42 -12.42 -0.73
C ASP A 79 -5.57 -12.68 -2.25
N ASP A 80 -6.58 -13.45 -2.67
CA ASP A 80 -6.81 -13.82 -4.08
C ASP A 80 -7.15 -12.62 -4.98
N THR A 81 -7.54 -11.49 -4.42
CA THR A 81 -8.07 -10.33 -5.15
C THR A 81 -7.38 -9.03 -4.82
N THR A 82 -6.62 -8.97 -3.74
CA THR A 82 -5.96 -7.75 -3.28
C THR A 82 -4.46 -7.90 -3.14
N ALA A 83 -3.74 -6.83 -3.41
CA ALA A 83 -2.30 -6.72 -3.19
C ALA A 83 -1.94 -5.36 -2.59
N VAL A 84 -0.83 -5.33 -1.87
CA VAL A 84 -0.21 -4.11 -1.37
C VAL A 84 1.06 -3.82 -2.15
N MET A 85 1.26 -2.57 -2.52
CA MET A 85 2.46 -2.04 -3.14
C MET A 85 3.07 -0.97 -2.22
N HIS A 86 4.36 -1.07 -1.97
CA HIS A 86 5.14 0.00 -1.34
C HIS A 86 6.14 0.54 -2.35
N GLN A 87 6.38 1.83 -2.32
CA GLN A 87 7.33 2.49 -3.21
C GLN A 87 8.17 3.51 -2.46
N ASP A 88 9.49 3.38 -2.61
CA ASP A 88 10.50 4.36 -2.26
C ASP A 88 10.75 5.21 -3.51
N THR A 89 10.40 6.49 -3.46
CA THR A 89 10.48 7.39 -4.62
C THR A 89 11.68 8.33 -4.57
N ASP A 90 12.31 8.47 -3.41
CA ASP A 90 13.47 9.35 -3.22
C ASP A 90 14.80 8.60 -3.04
N GLY A 91 14.74 7.25 -2.91
CA GLY A 91 15.91 6.38 -2.84
C GLY A 91 16.60 6.37 -1.47
N ASP A 92 15.87 6.71 -0.40
CA ASP A 92 16.42 6.70 0.96
C ASP A 92 16.37 5.33 1.64
N GLY A 93 15.67 4.36 1.01
CA GLY A 93 15.49 2.99 1.50
C GLY A 93 14.26 2.82 2.37
N GLN A 94 13.39 3.82 2.49
CA GLN A 94 12.10 3.75 3.14
C GLN A 94 10.99 3.97 2.09
N ALA A 95 9.82 3.38 2.32
CA ALA A 95 8.70 3.65 1.44
C ALA A 95 8.12 5.04 1.69
N ASP A 96 7.87 5.80 0.61
CA ASP A 96 7.16 7.08 0.62
C ASP A 96 5.66 6.90 0.41
N THR A 97 5.27 5.80 -0.22
CA THR A 97 3.87 5.48 -0.45
C THR A 97 3.59 4.01 -0.19
N ALA A 98 2.39 3.74 0.33
CA ALA A 98 1.82 2.41 0.37
C ALA A 98 0.44 2.44 -0.30
N LYS A 99 0.09 1.37 -1.04
CA LYS A 99 -1.15 1.30 -1.82
C LYS A 99 -1.72 -0.11 -1.78
N VAL A 100 -2.96 -0.25 -1.32
CA VAL A 100 -3.73 -1.48 -1.50
C VAL A 100 -4.63 -1.33 -2.72
N PHE A 101 -4.68 -2.35 -3.56
CA PHE A 101 -5.46 -2.32 -4.79
C PHE A 101 -6.07 -3.68 -5.10
N ASP A 102 -7.21 -3.65 -5.78
CA ASP A 102 -7.83 -4.83 -6.38
C ASP A 102 -7.03 -5.25 -7.62
N THR A 103 -6.56 -6.50 -7.64
CA THR A 103 -5.69 -7.03 -8.69
C THR A 103 -6.41 -7.31 -10.01
N GLN A 104 -7.75 -7.38 -10.00
CA GLN A 104 -8.55 -7.67 -11.19
C GLN A 104 -8.98 -6.39 -11.90
N THR A 105 -9.35 -5.36 -11.14
CA THR A 105 -9.82 -4.06 -11.65
C THR A 105 -8.71 -3.01 -11.69
N ASN A 106 -7.63 -3.22 -10.91
CA ASN A 106 -6.58 -2.26 -10.63
C ASN A 106 -7.11 -0.98 -9.93
N THR A 107 -8.24 -1.11 -9.24
CA THR A 107 -8.80 -0.01 -8.43
C THR A 107 -8.01 0.11 -7.13
N THR A 108 -7.62 1.32 -6.78
CA THR A 108 -7.00 1.62 -5.49
C THR A 108 -8.08 1.64 -4.42
N LEU A 109 -7.93 0.80 -3.41
CA LEU A 109 -8.85 0.71 -2.27
C LEU A 109 -8.36 1.54 -1.09
N HIS A 110 -7.04 1.69 -0.98
CA HIS A 110 -6.39 2.46 0.06
C HIS A 110 -5.03 2.95 -0.43
N GLN A 111 -4.65 4.16 -0.04
CA GLN A 111 -3.33 4.71 -0.32
C GLN A 111 -2.86 5.59 0.83
N ASP A 112 -1.60 5.39 1.25
CA ASP A 112 -0.90 6.22 2.21
C ASP A 112 0.20 7.02 1.54
N LEU A 113 0.40 8.24 2.04
CA LEU A 113 1.60 9.03 1.87
C LEU A 113 2.40 8.96 3.17
N ILE A 114 3.66 8.61 3.05
CA ILE A 114 4.57 8.39 4.18
C ILE A 114 5.71 9.41 4.06
N GLU A 115 5.99 10.13 5.13
CA GLU A 115 7.12 11.05 5.22
C GLU A 115 7.95 10.72 6.47
N ASP A 116 9.25 10.51 6.31
CA ASP A 116 10.17 10.11 7.40
C ASP A 116 9.68 8.88 8.21
N GLY A 117 8.99 7.94 7.54
CA GLY A 117 8.44 6.73 8.15
C GLY A 117 7.13 6.93 8.92
N VAL A 118 6.50 8.10 8.80
CA VAL A 118 5.19 8.43 9.40
C VAL A 118 4.15 8.56 8.29
N VAL A 119 2.98 7.93 8.44
CA VAL A 119 1.86 8.14 7.54
C VAL A 119 1.26 9.52 7.82
N VAL A 120 1.40 10.44 6.88
CA VAL A 120 0.91 11.84 7.01
C VAL A 120 -0.43 12.07 6.33
N HIS A 121 -0.81 11.18 5.41
CA HIS A 121 -2.10 11.24 4.71
C HIS A 121 -2.52 9.83 4.32
N SER A 122 -3.78 9.50 4.54
CA SER A 122 -4.38 8.23 4.15
C SER A 122 -5.69 8.45 3.42
N MET A 123 -5.90 7.75 2.31
CA MET A 123 -7.09 7.81 1.46
C MET A 123 -7.73 6.44 1.39
N VAL A 124 -9.03 6.34 1.63
CA VAL A 124 -9.79 5.08 1.60
C VAL A 124 -10.95 5.18 0.64
N ASP A 125 -11.00 4.30 -0.34
CA ASP A 125 -12.12 4.02 -1.21
C ASP A 125 -12.82 2.74 -0.69
N ALA A 126 -13.86 2.92 0.11
CA ALA A 126 -14.50 1.83 0.82
C ALA A 126 -15.45 0.99 -0.05
N ASP A 127 -15.92 1.54 -1.17
CA ASP A 127 -16.83 0.83 -2.08
C ASP A 127 -16.21 0.41 -3.42
N GLY A 128 -14.96 0.83 -3.67
CA GLY A 128 -14.20 0.40 -4.84
C GLY A 128 -14.59 1.10 -6.14
N ASP A 129 -15.17 2.31 -6.07
CA ASP A 129 -15.56 3.05 -7.26
C ASP A 129 -14.42 3.88 -7.87
N GLY A 130 -13.30 3.99 -7.16
CA GLY A 130 -12.09 4.70 -7.56
C GLY A 130 -12.02 6.14 -7.05
N ILE A 131 -12.97 6.56 -6.21
CA ILE A 131 -13.01 7.86 -5.54
C ILE A 131 -12.87 7.62 -4.05
N PRO A 132 -11.94 8.28 -3.34
CA PRO A 132 -11.84 8.13 -1.89
C PRO A 132 -13.11 8.60 -1.17
N ASP A 133 -13.67 7.76 -0.29
CA ASP A 133 -14.80 8.10 0.57
C ASP A 133 -14.35 8.86 1.83
N VAL A 134 -13.12 8.54 2.30
CA VAL A 134 -12.55 9.08 3.54
C VAL A 134 -11.07 9.40 3.32
N GLU A 135 -10.66 10.56 3.81
CA GLU A 135 -9.26 10.95 3.89
C GLU A 135 -8.89 11.32 5.33
N LEU A 136 -7.74 10.84 5.81
CA LEU A 136 -7.20 11.16 7.12
C LEU A 136 -5.87 11.90 6.96
N PHE A 137 -5.65 12.89 7.82
CA PHE A 137 -4.43 13.70 7.80
C PHE A 137 -3.82 13.76 9.20
N ASP A 138 -2.51 13.58 9.27
CA ASP A 138 -1.66 13.93 10.41
C ASP A 138 -1.02 15.29 10.08
N THR A 139 -1.66 16.38 10.54
CA THR A 139 -1.29 17.73 10.12
C THR A 139 -0.13 18.29 10.93
N ASP A 140 0.11 17.79 12.14
CA ASP A 140 1.22 18.21 13.00
C ASP A 140 2.41 17.21 12.99
N ARG A 141 2.24 16.04 12.32
CA ARG A 141 3.28 15.01 12.13
C ARG A 141 3.76 14.37 13.41
N ASP A 142 2.83 14.15 14.33
CA ASP A 142 3.13 13.47 15.58
C ASP A 142 2.94 11.93 15.51
N GLY A 143 2.46 11.42 14.36
CA GLY A 143 2.18 10.01 14.10
C GLY A 143 0.74 9.61 14.43
N THR A 144 -0.12 10.60 14.72
CA THR A 144 -1.54 10.40 14.98
C THR A 144 -2.34 11.27 14.01
N PHE A 145 -3.35 10.71 13.34
CA PHE A 145 -4.23 11.53 12.53
C PHE A 145 -5.03 12.50 13.42
N ASP A 146 -5.17 13.72 12.97
CA ASP A 146 -5.91 14.78 13.67
C ASP A 146 -7.07 15.37 12.86
N THR A 147 -7.14 15.05 11.57
CA THR A 147 -8.16 15.56 10.66
C THR A 147 -8.74 14.44 9.80
N VAL A 148 -10.05 14.41 9.65
CA VAL A 148 -10.80 13.49 8.79
C VAL A 148 -11.66 14.26 7.83
N ALA A 149 -11.52 14.00 6.53
CA ALA A 149 -12.42 14.49 5.50
C ALA A 149 -13.30 13.34 4.97
N VAL A 150 -14.57 13.59 4.74
CA VAL A 150 -15.56 12.60 4.27
C VAL A 150 -16.27 13.13 3.04
N ASP A 151 -16.22 12.36 1.96
CA ASP A 151 -17.02 12.54 0.75
C ASP A 151 -18.23 11.60 0.81
N SER A 152 -19.36 12.13 1.21
CA SER A 152 -20.56 11.31 1.45
C SER A 152 -21.44 11.11 0.22
N ASP A 153 -21.28 11.92 -0.82
CA ASP A 153 -22.03 11.81 -2.08
C ASP A 153 -21.18 11.31 -3.27
N LYS A 154 -19.86 11.08 -3.02
CA LYS A 154 -18.94 10.42 -3.94
C LYS A 154 -18.68 11.18 -5.24
N ASP A 155 -18.67 12.50 -5.14
CA ASP A 155 -18.35 13.35 -6.28
C ASP A 155 -16.86 13.72 -6.39
N GLY A 156 -16.04 13.29 -5.41
CA GLY A 156 -14.60 13.55 -5.33
C GLY A 156 -14.27 14.84 -4.56
N ILE A 157 -15.25 15.43 -3.90
CA ILE A 157 -15.07 16.63 -3.07
C ILE A 157 -15.63 16.36 -1.67
N PRO A 158 -14.82 16.41 -0.61
CA PRO A 158 -15.30 16.16 0.75
C PRO A 158 -16.42 17.11 1.16
N ASN A 159 -17.53 16.54 1.64
CA ASN A 159 -18.68 17.31 2.14
C ASN A 159 -18.53 17.68 3.61
N SER A 160 -17.71 16.97 4.36
CA SER A 160 -17.52 17.18 5.79
C SER A 160 -16.06 16.99 6.17
N VAL A 161 -15.59 17.82 7.10
CA VAL A 161 -14.27 17.71 7.71
C VAL A 161 -14.43 17.77 9.21
N PHE A 162 -13.75 16.86 9.89
CA PHE A 162 -13.71 16.80 11.35
C PHE A 162 -12.26 16.94 11.81
N GLY A 163 -12.06 17.61 12.97
CA GLY A 163 -10.74 17.83 13.54
C GLY A 163 -10.71 17.50 15.02
N ASP A 164 -9.59 16.97 15.47
CA ASP A 164 -9.15 16.92 16.86
C ASP A 164 -8.25 18.13 17.06
N THR A 165 -8.74 19.16 17.77
CA THR A 165 -8.02 20.43 17.88
C THR A 165 -7.13 20.52 19.12
N ASP A 166 -7.29 19.60 20.07
CA ASP A 166 -6.52 19.57 21.30
C ASP A 166 -5.61 18.33 21.46
N GLY A 167 -5.66 17.39 20.51
CA GLY A 167 -4.78 16.21 20.44
C GLY A 167 -5.15 15.14 21.48
N ASP A 168 -6.43 15.07 21.90
CA ASP A 168 -6.88 14.07 22.88
C ASP A 168 -7.40 12.77 22.24
N GLY A 169 -7.37 12.70 20.91
CA GLY A 169 -7.84 11.56 20.09
C GLY A 169 -9.34 11.60 19.82
N LYS A 170 -10.00 12.73 20.10
CA LYS A 170 -11.42 12.92 19.86
C LYS A 170 -11.65 14.10 18.92
N LEU A 171 -12.60 13.94 18.02
CA LEU A 171 -13.00 14.98 17.08
C LEU A 171 -13.87 16.00 17.80
N ASP A 172 -13.41 17.22 17.93
CA ASP A 172 -14.10 18.32 18.63
C ASP A 172 -14.52 19.47 17.72
N LEU A 173 -14.08 19.47 16.47
CA LEU A 173 -14.45 20.40 15.41
C LEU A 173 -15.13 19.67 14.26
N ALA A 174 -16.21 20.23 13.73
CA ALA A 174 -16.86 19.78 12.49
C ALA A 174 -17.11 20.96 11.57
N MET A 175 -16.80 20.77 10.30
CA MET A 175 -17.09 21.70 9.21
C MET A 175 -17.87 20.96 8.12
N SER A 176 -18.80 21.63 7.44
CA SER A 176 -19.55 21.03 6.34
C SER A 176 -19.84 22.00 5.21
N ASP A 177 -19.82 21.47 3.99
CA ASP A 177 -20.42 22.08 2.81
C ASP A 177 -21.92 21.81 2.84
N VAL A 178 -22.70 22.86 3.08
CA VAL A 178 -24.16 22.77 3.29
C VAL A 178 -24.89 22.69 1.98
N ASP A 179 -24.39 23.34 0.94
CA ASP A 179 -25.05 23.37 -0.35
C ASP A 179 -24.54 22.32 -1.32
N ASN A 180 -23.42 21.62 -0.94
CA ASN A 180 -22.84 20.49 -1.64
C ASN A 180 -22.55 20.77 -3.12
N THR A 181 -21.99 21.94 -3.43
CA THR A 181 -21.85 22.38 -4.83
C THR A 181 -20.45 22.83 -5.22
N ASP A 182 -19.61 23.31 -4.28
CA ASP A 182 -18.33 23.94 -4.62
C ASP A 182 -17.14 23.54 -3.71
N GLY A 183 -17.38 22.64 -2.74
CA GLY A 183 -16.36 22.19 -1.79
C GLY A 183 -15.95 23.26 -0.76
N ILE A 184 -16.74 24.33 -0.62
CA ILE A 184 -16.54 25.35 0.40
C ILE A 184 -17.27 24.93 1.67
N LEU A 185 -16.56 24.83 2.77
CA LEU A 185 -17.15 24.48 4.07
C LEU A 185 -17.76 25.73 4.72
N GLU A 186 -19.07 25.95 4.55
CA GLU A 186 -19.76 27.15 5.04
C GLU A 186 -20.10 27.07 6.53
N THR A 187 -20.23 25.91 7.09
CA THR A 187 -20.62 25.71 8.48
C THR A 187 -19.49 25.16 9.31
N THR A 188 -19.28 25.76 10.47
CA THR A 188 -18.34 25.27 11.48
C THR A 188 -19.08 25.14 12.81
N VAL A 189 -18.93 24.00 13.46
CA VAL A 189 -19.55 23.70 14.77
C VAL A 189 -18.51 23.04 15.66
N THR A 190 -18.41 23.43 16.92
CA THR A 190 -17.63 22.71 17.91
C THR A 190 -18.51 21.76 18.72
N ALA A 191 -17.94 20.72 19.29
CA ALA A 191 -18.65 19.79 20.16
C ALA A 191 -19.25 20.54 21.39
N ASP A 192 -18.52 21.48 21.96
CA ASP A 192 -18.96 22.35 23.06
C ASP A 192 -20.23 23.16 22.72
N ASP A 193 -20.36 23.65 21.48
CA ASP A 193 -21.56 24.39 21.03
C ASP A 193 -22.81 23.51 21.06
N LEU A 194 -22.64 22.19 20.96
CA LEU A 194 -23.72 21.21 21.03
C LEU A 194 -23.88 20.58 22.43
N GLY A 195 -23.06 20.98 23.38
CA GLY A 195 -23.05 20.42 24.74
C GLY A 195 -22.56 18.98 24.80
N SER A 196 -21.66 18.62 23.89
CA SER A 196 -20.98 17.32 23.80
C SER A 196 -19.49 17.51 24.02
N ASP A 197 -18.81 16.45 24.46
CA ASP A 197 -17.35 16.46 24.62
C ASP A 197 -16.64 16.13 23.28
N SER A 198 -17.34 15.53 22.30
CA SER A 198 -16.78 15.18 20.99
C SER A 198 -17.84 14.80 19.94
N PHE A 199 -17.45 14.73 18.66
CA PHE A 199 -18.22 14.14 17.56
C PHE A 199 -17.93 12.64 17.36
N GLY A 200 -16.97 12.06 18.08
CA GLY A 200 -16.49 10.70 17.96
C GLY A 200 -14.98 10.61 18.19
N SER A 201 -14.38 9.49 17.89
CA SER A 201 -12.94 9.29 17.99
C SER A 201 -12.31 9.20 16.60
N ILE A 202 -11.11 9.73 16.42
CA ILE A 202 -10.32 9.57 15.21
C ILE A 202 -10.06 8.08 14.93
N SER A 203 -9.96 7.25 15.98
CA SER A 203 -9.75 5.80 15.84
C SER A 203 -10.92 5.10 15.14
N ASP A 204 -12.14 5.64 15.20
CA ASP A 204 -13.30 5.07 14.50
C ASP A 204 -13.10 5.11 12.96
N PHE A 205 -12.32 6.07 12.48
CA PHE A 205 -11.95 6.19 11.07
C PHE A 205 -10.60 5.52 10.79
N ALA A 206 -9.65 5.57 11.72
CA ALA A 206 -8.35 4.93 11.58
C ALA A 206 -8.47 3.40 11.43
N ASP A 207 -9.46 2.78 12.08
CA ASP A 207 -9.76 1.35 11.91
C ASP A 207 -10.14 0.97 10.46
N MET A 208 -10.58 1.94 9.63
CA MET A 208 -10.85 1.72 8.20
C MET A 208 -9.58 1.62 7.37
N VAL A 209 -8.45 2.13 7.89
CA VAL A 209 -7.14 2.14 7.23
C VAL A 209 -6.21 1.04 7.75
N GLU A 210 -6.64 0.19 8.71
CA GLU A 210 -5.80 -0.87 9.24
C GLU A 210 -5.58 -1.97 8.17
N TYR A 211 -4.35 -2.04 7.64
CA TYR A 211 -3.90 -3.21 6.89
C TYR A 211 -3.85 -4.42 7.84
N PRO A 212 -4.11 -5.64 7.34
CA PRO A 212 -3.78 -6.83 8.11
C PRO A 212 -2.29 -6.73 8.49
N ALA A 213 -2.05 -6.71 9.80
CA ALA A 213 -0.78 -6.37 10.45
C ALA A 213 0.43 -6.87 9.64
N GLU A 214 1.22 -5.94 9.17
CA GLU A 214 2.50 -6.22 8.55
C GLU A 214 3.37 -6.97 9.56
N GLY A 215 3.70 -8.22 9.24
CA GLY A 215 4.95 -8.77 9.74
C GLY A 215 6.05 -7.80 9.26
N SER A 216 6.79 -7.21 10.19
CA SER A 216 7.90 -6.29 9.92
C SER A 216 8.61 -6.67 8.62
N PHE A 217 8.63 -5.75 7.64
CA PHE A 217 9.35 -5.92 6.39
C PHE A 217 10.84 -5.93 6.72
N GLU A 218 11.37 -7.10 7.10
CA GLU A 218 12.78 -7.36 6.99
C GLU A 218 12.99 -7.77 5.52
N ALA A 219 13.62 -6.89 4.75
CA ALA A 219 14.13 -7.27 3.45
C ALA A 219 14.92 -8.57 3.62
N PRO A 220 14.69 -9.61 2.79
CA PRO A 220 15.47 -10.83 2.88
C PRO A 220 16.94 -10.46 2.78
N ALA A 221 17.76 -10.93 3.75
CA ALA A 221 19.16 -10.60 3.86
C ALA A 221 19.83 -10.78 2.49
N GLU A 222 20.50 -9.73 2.01
CA GLU A 222 21.30 -9.80 0.80
C GLU A 222 22.22 -11.02 0.88
N VAL A 223 21.97 -12.01 0.03
CA VAL A 223 22.91 -13.11 -0.16
C VAL A 223 24.03 -12.53 -1.02
N SER A 224 25.07 -12.01 -0.34
CA SER A 224 26.33 -11.64 -0.99
C SER A 224 26.91 -12.87 -1.64
N GLY A 225 26.65 -13.07 -2.93
CA GLY A 225 27.28 -14.08 -3.76
C GLY A 225 28.66 -13.61 -4.20
N ASP A 226 29.68 -14.32 -3.77
CA ASP A 226 31.03 -14.32 -4.38
C ASP A 226 30.99 -14.97 -5.78
#